data_fd07cd2afb14fa85c3b9b22f24992d48
#
_entry.id   fd07cd2afb14fa85c3b9b22f24992d48
#
_cell.length_a   1.000
_cell.length_b   1.000
_cell.length_c   1.000
_cell.angle_alpha   90.00
_cell.angle_beta   90.00
_cell.angle_gamma   90.00
#
_symmetry.space_group_name_H-M   'P 1'
#
loop_
_entity.id
_entity.type
_entity.pdbx_description
1 polymer ?
#
loop_
_entity_poly.entity_id
_entity_poly.type
_entity_poly.pdbx_seq_one_letter_code
_entity_poly.pdbx_strand_id
1 'polypeptide(L)'
;QDIGADEITLLDTSVNRNFKLLKVIRDKISAKLRLIANTGCLHHCHLIQSHALSAAHGSQSSYFHKPGFAVDYCVICCRYLRLLDPVNFIRSQWIRPEDINIYEEAGIDGLKLIDRRCSTATIIAITKSYYERKHPGNLLDLLPAFHGKSPKNLMSILLKIKYCLHPLEHNIFNILKLYRMIEGLDIYIDNTKLEGFLSGLKSKDCGYLDCSECGYCNKVAQEVIHYDKDYIDKISKAYKGLINDIVKGKF
;
A
#
# COMPACT_ATOMS: atom_id res chain seq x y z
N GLN A 1 -3.97 26.97 -0.40
CA GLN A 1 -5.07 27.77 -0.97
C GLN A 1 -4.56 29.14 -1.42
N ASP A 2 -3.66 29.76 -0.67
CA ASP A 2 -3.10 31.10 -0.99
C ASP A 2 -2.31 31.14 -2.31
N ILE A 3 -1.92 30.00 -2.85
CA ILE A 3 -1.28 29.88 -4.18
C ILE A 3 -2.29 29.70 -5.32
N GLY A 4 -3.60 29.80 -5.05
CA GLY A 4 -4.65 29.68 -6.08
C GLY A 4 -4.91 28.25 -6.53
N ALA A 5 -4.70 27.24 -5.69
CA ALA A 5 -5.00 25.85 -6.06
C ALA A 5 -6.52 25.60 -6.12
N ASP A 6 -7.01 25.13 -7.25
CA ASP A 6 -8.40 24.72 -7.44
C ASP A 6 -8.72 23.38 -6.76
N GLU A 7 -7.69 22.55 -6.56
CA GLU A 7 -7.83 21.20 -6.07
C GLU A 7 -6.61 20.76 -5.24
N ILE A 8 -6.86 20.12 -4.11
CA ILE A 8 -5.83 19.67 -3.16
C ILE A 8 -5.99 18.18 -2.91
N THR A 9 -4.94 17.42 -3.18
CA THR A 9 -4.88 16.01 -2.77
C THR A 9 -4.17 15.89 -1.43
N LEU A 10 -4.85 15.34 -0.42
CA LEU A 10 -4.26 15.05 0.87
C LEU A 10 -3.36 13.81 0.73
N LEU A 11 -2.05 14.01 0.92
CA LEU A 11 -1.06 12.94 0.75
C LEU A 11 -0.87 12.10 2.02
N ASP A 12 -1.12 12.68 3.18
CA ASP A 12 -1.05 11.94 4.44
C ASP A 12 -2.26 11.00 4.53
N THR A 13 -1.99 9.71 4.31
CA THR A 13 -3.04 8.70 4.32
C THR A 13 -3.61 8.46 5.71
N SER A 14 -2.99 8.96 6.79
CA SER A 14 -3.55 8.88 8.14
C SER A 14 -4.87 9.64 8.29
N VAL A 15 -5.11 10.63 7.42
CA VAL A 15 -6.38 11.40 7.43
C VAL A 15 -7.56 10.58 6.89
N ASN A 16 -7.34 9.54 6.08
CA ASN A 16 -8.43 8.81 5.43
C ASN A 16 -9.47 8.24 6.40
N ARG A 17 -9.11 7.98 7.64
CA ARG A 17 -10.02 7.44 8.67
C ARG A 17 -10.26 8.39 9.83
N ASN A 18 -9.72 9.59 9.76
CA ASN A 18 -9.93 10.62 10.77
C ASN A 18 -11.01 11.60 10.31
N PHE A 19 -12.28 11.20 10.45
CA PHE A 19 -13.44 12.00 10.02
C PHE A 19 -13.56 13.34 10.73
N LYS A 20 -13.10 13.43 11.98
CA LYS A 20 -13.06 14.72 12.69
C LYS A 20 -12.09 15.69 12.01
N LEU A 21 -10.89 15.22 11.68
CA LEU A 21 -9.90 16.04 10.98
C LEU A 21 -10.35 16.38 9.56
N LEU A 22 -10.94 15.42 8.82
CA LEU A 22 -11.48 15.68 7.48
C LEU A 22 -12.50 16.81 7.50
N LYS A 23 -13.41 16.82 8.48
CA LYS A 23 -14.37 17.91 8.67
C LYS A 23 -13.69 19.25 8.93
N VAL A 24 -12.72 19.30 9.85
CA VAL A 24 -11.95 20.52 10.14
C VAL A 24 -11.22 21.03 8.90
N ILE A 25 -10.66 20.15 8.09
CA ILE A 25 -10.00 20.51 6.83
C ILE A 25 -11.02 21.06 5.85
N ARG A 26 -12.17 20.40 5.69
CA ARG A 26 -13.23 20.85 4.78
C ARG A 26 -13.77 22.23 5.15
N ASP A 27 -14.00 22.46 6.44
CA ASP A 27 -14.53 23.74 6.93
C ASP A 27 -13.58 24.94 6.65
N LYS A 28 -12.27 24.66 6.53
CA LYS A 28 -11.23 25.69 6.30
C LYS A 28 -10.82 25.86 4.83
N ILE A 29 -11.10 24.91 3.97
CA ILE A 29 -10.60 24.87 2.60
C ILE A 29 -11.78 24.87 1.64
N SER A 30 -11.84 25.86 0.73
CA SER A 30 -12.86 25.95 -0.31
C SER A 30 -12.49 25.20 -1.59
N ALA A 31 -11.20 24.93 -1.82
CA ALA A 31 -10.74 24.13 -2.96
C ALA A 31 -11.28 22.69 -2.90
N LYS A 32 -11.35 22.02 -4.05
CA LYS A 32 -11.73 20.61 -4.11
C LYS A 32 -10.73 19.74 -3.35
N LEU A 33 -11.24 18.84 -2.53
CA LEU A 33 -10.43 17.92 -1.72
C LEU A 33 -10.45 16.52 -2.31
N ARG A 34 -9.27 15.91 -2.44
CA ARG A 34 -9.11 14.53 -2.85
C ARG A 34 -8.35 13.71 -1.82
N LEU A 35 -8.72 12.43 -1.70
CA LEU A 35 -7.99 11.43 -0.92
C LEU A 35 -7.37 10.36 -1.83
N ILE A 36 -6.26 9.75 -1.39
CA ILE A 36 -5.71 8.58 -2.06
C ILE A 36 -6.47 7.35 -1.56
N ALA A 37 -7.20 6.67 -2.45
CA ALA A 37 -8.12 5.61 -2.06
C ALA A 37 -7.46 4.24 -1.91
N ASN A 38 -6.60 3.85 -2.86
CA ASN A 38 -6.06 2.49 -2.95
C ASN A 38 -4.61 2.38 -2.44
N THR A 39 -4.31 3.11 -1.36
CA THR A 39 -3.01 3.02 -0.69
C THR A 39 -2.96 1.82 0.25
N GLY A 40 -1.85 1.10 0.18
CA GLY A 40 -1.56 0.00 1.11
C GLY A 40 -0.57 0.38 2.22
N CYS A 41 -0.37 1.66 2.52
CA CYS A 41 0.56 2.06 3.58
C CYS A 41 0.13 1.55 4.96
N LEU A 42 1.11 1.19 5.81
CA LEU A 42 0.85 0.87 7.22
C LEU A 42 0.26 2.08 7.92
N HIS A 43 -0.65 1.83 8.87
CA HIS A 43 -1.12 2.87 9.77
C HIS A 43 0.07 3.39 10.60
N HIS A 44 0.23 4.72 10.69
CA HIS A 44 1.37 5.39 11.34
C HIS A 44 2.75 4.87 10.89
N CYS A 45 2.95 4.71 9.57
CA CYS A 45 4.20 4.23 9.01
C CYS A 45 5.36 5.22 9.28
N HIS A 46 6.28 4.86 10.15
CA HIS A 46 7.47 5.68 10.44
C HIS A 46 8.42 5.85 9.25
N LEU A 47 8.35 4.96 8.26
CA LEU A 47 9.20 4.97 7.07
C LEU A 47 8.59 5.73 5.89
N ILE A 48 7.40 6.34 6.03
CA ILE A 48 6.67 6.91 4.88
C ILE A 48 7.47 7.99 4.16
N GLN A 49 8.12 8.89 4.88
CA GLN A 49 8.94 9.96 4.30
C GLN A 49 10.20 9.40 3.65
N SER A 50 10.91 8.50 4.33
CA SER A 50 12.11 7.84 3.80
C SER A 50 11.78 7.05 2.53
N HIS A 51 10.66 6.34 2.51
CA HIS A 51 10.20 5.60 1.34
C HIS A 51 9.87 6.54 0.16
N ALA A 52 9.16 7.62 0.40
CA ALA A 52 8.84 8.61 -0.63
C ALA A 52 10.10 9.26 -1.22
N LEU A 53 11.04 9.67 -0.36
CA LEU A 53 12.33 10.25 -0.79
C LEU A 53 13.18 9.23 -1.55
N SER A 54 13.28 7.99 -1.09
CA SER A 54 14.01 6.93 -1.78
C SER A 54 13.43 6.65 -3.16
N ALA A 55 12.10 6.56 -3.27
CA ALA A 55 11.42 6.35 -4.55
C ALA A 55 11.65 7.52 -5.52
N ALA A 56 11.58 8.77 -5.02
CA ALA A 56 11.84 9.97 -5.81
C ALA A 56 13.29 10.01 -6.29
N HIS A 57 14.25 9.71 -5.41
CA HIS A 57 15.69 9.67 -5.76
C HIS A 57 15.99 8.55 -6.76
N GLY A 58 15.47 7.35 -6.53
CA GLY A 58 15.64 6.22 -7.45
C GLY A 58 15.06 6.46 -8.84
N SER A 59 14.01 7.28 -8.96
CA SER A 59 13.42 7.64 -10.25
C SER A 59 14.28 8.59 -11.09
N GLN A 60 15.20 9.32 -10.45
CA GLN A 60 16.11 10.27 -11.11
C GLN A 60 17.37 9.61 -11.67
N SER A 61 17.65 8.35 -11.30
CA SER A 61 18.85 7.65 -11.78
C SER A 61 18.77 7.40 -13.28
N SER A 62 19.83 7.80 -14.02
CA SER A 62 19.91 7.55 -15.44
C SER A 62 20.02 6.05 -15.71
N TYR A 63 19.34 5.60 -16.77
CA TYR A 63 19.20 4.17 -17.11
C TYR A 63 20.54 3.45 -17.30
N PHE A 64 21.61 4.17 -17.70
CA PHE A 64 22.92 3.60 -18.03
C PHE A 64 24.01 3.85 -17.00
N HIS A 65 23.94 4.92 -16.21
CA HIS A 65 25.07 5.35 -15.38
C HIS A 65 24.91 5.06 -13.88
N LYS A 66 23.67 4.96 -13.38
CA LYS A 66 23.42 4.57 -11.98
C LYS A 66 22.21 3.66 -11.95
N PRO A 67 22.35 2.37 -11.61
CA PRO A 67 21.19 1.55 -11.29
C PRO A 67 20.45 2.23 -10.14
N GLY A 68 19.13 2.41 -10.29
CA GLY A 68 18.29 2.81 -9.16
C GLY A 68 18.41 1.78 -8.04
N PHE A 69 17.79 2.01 -6.91
CA PHE A 69 17.83 1.05 -5.81
C PHE A 69 17.36 -0.34 -6.28
N ALA A 70 18.27 -1.31 -6.23
CA ALA A 70 17.94 -2.72 -6.52
C ALA A 70 16.97 -3.30 -5.50
N VAL A 71 17.00 -2.74 -4.30
CA VAL A 71 16.26 -3.21 -3.13
C VAL A 71 15.53 -2.04 -2.48
N ASP A 72 14.20 -2.15 -2.40
CA ASP A 72 13.37 -1.23 -1.62
C ASP A 72 13.19 -1.78 -0.20
N TYR A 73 14.07 -1.36 0.70
CA TYR A 73 14.06 -1.79 2.10
C TYR A 73 12.73 -1.48 2.79
N CYS A 74 12.13 -0.32 2.51
CA CYS A 74 10.87 0.09 3.12
C CYS A 74 9.72 -0.84 2.73
N VAL A 75 9.65 -1.26 1.45
CA VAL A 75 8.65 -2.23 0.98
C VAL A 75 8.85 -3.59 1.63
N ILE A 76 10.09 -4.04 1.77
CA ILE A 76 10.41 -5.32 2.41
C ILE A 76 9.98 -5.31 3.87
N CYS A 77 10.35 -4.27 4.63
CA CYS A 77 9.93 -4.11 6.02
C CYS A 77 8.41 -4.02 6.17
N CYS A 78 7.76 -3.24 5.31
CA CYS A 78 6.32 -3.07 5.30
C CYS A 78 5.58 -4.41 5.09
N ARG A 79 6.05 -5.24 4.15
CA ARG A 79 5.50 -6.58 3.91
C ARG A 79 5.76 -7.52 5.09
N TYR A 80 6.97 -7.50 5.64
CA TYR A 80 7.32 -8.31 6.80
C TYR A 80 6.44 -8.00 8.01
N LEU A 81 6.21 -6.73 8.32
CA LEU A 81 5.34 -6.32 9.43
C LEU A 81 3.89 -6.78 9.26
N ARG A 82 3.40 -6.86 8.00
CA ARG A 82 2.07 -7.42 7.72
C ARG A 82 2.00 -8.94 7.85
N LEU A 83 3.09 -9.63 7.56
CA LEU A 83 3.17 -11.09 7.74
C LEU A 83 3.27 -11.44 9.23
N LEU A 84 3.93 -10.61 10.04
CA LEU A 84 3.97 -10.77 11.49
C LEU A 84 2.62 -10.51 12.17
N ASP A 85 1.89 -9.53 11.68
CA ASP A 85 0.56 -9.17 12.16
C ASP A 85 -0.35 -8.83 10.97
N PRO A 86 -1.11 -9.83 10.45
CA PRO A 86 -2.02 -9.62 9.32
C PRO A 86 -3.11 -8.57 9.56
N VAL A 87 -3.42 -8.21 10.82
CA VAL A 87 -4.33 -7.11 11.14
C VAL A 87 -3.90 -5.79 10.51
N ASN A 88 -2.60 -5.63 10.24
CA ASN A 88 -2.06 -4.46 9.55
C ASN A 88 -2.60 -4.27 8.12
N PHE A 89 -3.18 -5.28 7.49
CA PHE A 89 -3.92 -5.08 6.24
C PHE A 89 -5.22 -4.31 6.48
N ILE A 90 -5.92 -4.60 7.57
CA ILE A 90 -7.18 -3.93 7.93
C ILE A 90 -6.91 -2.53 8.50
N ARG A 91 -5.82 -2.34 9.26
CA ARG A 91 -5.41 -1.02 9.78
C ARG A 91 -4.93 -0.06 8.70
N SER A 92 -4.56 -0.54 7.50
CA SER A 92 -4.14 0.30 6.37
C SER A 92 -5.25 1.26 5.95
N GLN A 93 -4.86 2.42 5.42
CA GLN A 93 -5.74 3.57 5.19
C GLN A 93 -6.43 3.55 3.81
N TRP A 94 -6.71 2.38 3.27
CA TRP A 94 -7.47 2.23 2.03
C TRP A 94 -8.93 2.64 2.21
N ILE A 95 -9.55 3.03 1.11
CA ILE A 95 -10.97 3.36 0.98
C ILE A 95 -11.58 2.34 0.04
N ARG A 96 -12.65 1.66 0.42
CA ARG A 96 -13.35 0.72 -0.46
C ARG A 96 -14.24 1.46 -1.45
N PRO A 97 -14.46 0.89 -2.64
CA PRO A 97 -15.45 1.41 -3.57
C PRO A 97 -16.84 1.59 -2.96
N GLU A 98 -17.28 0.67 -2.11
CA GLU A 98 -18.59 0.66 -1.46
C GLU A 98 -18.75 1.79 -0.43
N ASP A 99 -17.65 2.30 0.11
CA ASP A 99 -17.66 3.29 1.17
C ASP A 99 -17.53 4.75 0.65
N ILE A 100 -17.50 4.97 -0.68
CA ILE A 100 -17.28 6.30 -1.30
C ILE A 100 -18.29 7.31 -0.78
N ASN A 101 -19.57 6.95 -0.65
CA ASN A 101 -20.62 7.85 -0.18
C ASN A 101 -20.30 8.47 1.18
N ILE A 102 -19.66 7.69 2.08
CA ILE A 102 -19.29 8.19 3.41
C ILE A 102 -18.28 9.33 3.33
N TYR A 103 -17.38 9.28 2.35
CA TYR A 103 -16.40 10.33 2.12
C TYR A 103 -17.00 11.54 1.42
N GLU A 104 -17.92 11.34 0.47
CA GLU A 104 -18.67 12.41 -0.17
C GLU A 104 -19.47 13.20 0.87
N GLU A 105 -20.16 12.51 1.81
CA GLU A 105 -20.84 13.13 2.96
C GLU A 105 -19.89 13.91 3.88
N ALA A 106 -18.63 13.49 3.98
CA ALA A 106 -17.60 14.19 4.74
C ALA A 106 -16.98 15.38 3.98
N GLY A 107 -17.47 15.70 2.77
CA GLY A 107 -17.04 16.82 1.96
C GLY A 107 -15.81 16.56 1.11
N ILE A 108 -15.53 15.30 0.79
CA ILE A 108 -14.46 14.91 -0.14
C ILE A 108 -15.01 14.90 -1.56
N ASP A 109 -14.39 15.68 -2.45
CA ASP A 109 -14.86 15.90 -3.82
C ASP A 109 -14.38 14.80 -4.80
N GLY A 110 -13.35 14.03 -4.43
CA GLY A 110 -12.86 12.99 -5.31
C GLY A 110 -11.83 12.06 -4.69
N LEU A 111 -11.58 10.95 -5.40
CA LEU A 111 -10.60 9.95 -5.02
C LEU A 111 -9.49 9.90 -6.07
N LYS A 112 -8.24 9.81 -5.60
CA LYS A 112 -7.07 9.57 -6.44
C LYS A 112 -6.70 8.10 -6.35
N LEU A 113 -6.67 7.41 -7.51
CA LEU A 113 -6.18 6.05 -7.62
C LEU A 113 -4.69 6.04 -8.00
N ILE A 114 -3.94 5.17 -7.36
CA ILE A 114 -2.55 4.83 -7.63
C ILE A 114 -2.50 3.32 -7.94
N ASP A 115 -1.54 2.70 -8.60
CA ASP A 115 -0.20 3.09 -8.98
C ASP A 115 -0.06 2.95 -10.51
N ARG A 116 0.59 3.92 -11.16
CA ARG A 116 0.86 3.91 -12.62
C ARG A 116 1.79 2.78 -13.09
N ARG A 117 2.44 2.06 -12.17
CA ARG A 117 3.32 0.92 -12.46
C ARG A 117 2.55 -0.37 -12.69
N CYS A 118 1.26 -0.40 -12.42
CA CYS A 118 0.40 -1.54 -12.71
C CYS A 118 0.19 -1.73 -14.22
N SER A 119 -0.19 -2.94 -14.60
CA SER A 119 -0.62 -3.21 -15.98
C SER A 119 -1.88 -2.41 -16.31
N THR A 120 -2.06 -2.09 -17.59
CA THR A 120 -3.28 -1.41 -18.07
C THR A 120 -4.55 -2.16 -17.64
N ALA A 121 -4.54 -3.50 -17.74
CA ALA A 121 -5.67 -4.33 -17.33
C ALA A 121 -5.98 -4.16 -15.83
N THR A 122 -4.96 -4.13 -14.97
CA THR A 122 -5.10 -3.88 -13.53
C THR A 122 -5.67 -2.50 -13.26
N ILE A 123 -5.15 -1.46 -13.91
CA ILE A 123 -5.64 -0.09 -13.75
C ILE A 123 -7.11 0.01 -14.15
N ILE A 124 -7.49 -0.59 -15.27
CA ILE A 124 -8.89 -0.62 -15.75
C ILE A 124 -9.78 -1.33 -14.74
N ALA A 125 -9.36 -2.51 -14.24
CA ALA A 125 -10.14 -3.28 -13.28
C ALA A 125 -10.37 -2.51 -11.97
N ILE A 126 -9.32 -1.90 -11.40
CA ILE A 126 -9.42 -1.06 -10.20
C ILE A 126 -10.35 0.13 -10.48
N THR A 127 -10.11 0.86 -11.56
CA THR A 127 -10.92 2.04 -11.91
C THR A 127 -12.40 1.67 -12.08
N LYS A 128 -12.69 0.54 -12.74
CA LYS A 128 -14.04 0.02 -12.89
C LYS A 128 -14.71 -0.25 -11.54
N SER A 129 -14.01 -0.91 -10.60
CA SER A 129 -14.54 -1.18 -9.27
C SER A 129 -14.93 0.12 -8.53
N TYR A 130 -14.08 1.15 -8.60
CA TYR A 130 -14.39 2.45 -7.98
C TYR A 130 -15.51 3.21 -8.71
N TYR A 131 -15.59 3.12 -10.02
CA TYR A 131 -16.66 3.70 -10.81
C TYR A 131 -18.02 3.05 -10.51
N GLU A 132 -18.05 1.73 -10.44
CA GLU A 132 -19.25 0.94 -10.11
C GLU A 132 -19.56 0.92 -8.60
N ARG A 133 -18.69 1.49 -7.78
CA ARG A 133 -18.81 1.49 -6.30
C ARG A 133 -18.98 0.08 -5.72
N LYS A 134 -18.31 -0.90 -6.32
CA LYS A 134 -18.44 -2.30 -5.93
C LYS A 134 -17.20 -3.11 -6.28
N HIS A 135 -16.77 -3.96 -5.34
CA HIS A 135 -15.69 -4.92 -5.55
C HIS A 135 -15.98 -6.25 -4.84
N PRO A 136 -16.61 -7.24 -5.52
CA PRO A 136 -16.94 -8.52 -4.92
C PRO A 136 -15.73 -9.46 -4.97
N GLY A 137 -14.71 -9.27 -4.14
CA GLY A 137 -13.52 -10.08 -4.23
C GLY A 137 -12.51 -9.82 -3.12
N ASN A 138 -11.25 -10.13 -3.43
CA ASN A 138 -10.16 -9.89 -2.52
C ASN A 138 -9.84 -8.39 -2.46
N LEU A 139 -9.94 -7.79 -1.28
CA LEU A 139 -9.57 -6.37 -1.09
C LEU A 139 -8.16 -6.05 -1.62
N LEU A 140 -7.24 -7.00 -1.56
CA LEU A 140 -5.86 -6.80 -2.04
C LEU A 140 -5.80 -6.55 -3.55
N ASP A 141 -6.82 -6.96 -4.32
CA ASP A 141 -6.90 -6.68 -5.76
C ASP A 141 -7.07 -5.18 -6.07
N LEU A 142 -7.55 -4.40 -5.12
CA LEU A 142 -7.65 -2.94 -5.23
C LEU A 142 -6.34 -2.23 -4.87
N LEU A 143 -5.41 -2.91 -4.19
CA LEU A 143 -4.21 -2.33 -3.61
C LEU A 143 -2.96 -2.70 -4.42
N PRO A 144 -2.47 -1.84 -5.32
CA PRO A 144 -1.36 -2.14 -6.23
C PRO A 144 -0.09 -2.65 -5.56
N ALA A 145 0.17 -2.22 -4.33
CA ALA A 145 1.34 -2.65 -3.54
C ALA A 145 1.37 -4.17 -3.28
N PHE A 146 0.22 -4.86 -3.41
CA PHE A 146 0.07 -6.29 -3.14
C PHE A 146 -0.26 -7.12 -4.38
N HIS A 147 -0.40 -6.49 -5.54
CA HIS A 147 -0.60 -7.21 -6.80
C HIS A 147 0.58 -8.12 -7.07
N GLY A 148 0.29 -9.40 -7.16
CA GLY A 148 1.28 -10.43 -7.07
C GLY A 148 1.97 -10.84 -8.33
N LYS A 149 1.61 -10.33 -9.47
CA LYS A 149 2.28 -10.72 -10.72
C LYS A 149 2.54 -9.47 -11.52
N SER A 150 3.75 -8.92 -11.38
CA SER A 150 4.29 -8.11 -12.47
C SER A 150 4.18 -8.94 -13.75
N PRO A 151 3.53 -8.45 -14.80
CA PRO A 151 3.47 -9.20 -16.05
C PRO A 151 4.91 -9.54 -16.43
N LYS A 152 5.11 -10.79 -16.88
CA LYS A 152 6.38 -11.25 -17.46
C LYS A 152 6.58 -10.55 -18.80
N ASN A 153 6.69 -9.21 -18.76
CA ASN A 153 6.98 -8.43 -19.95
C ASN A 153 8.49 -8.32 -20.14
N LEU A 154 8.88 -8.07 -21.37
CA LEU A 154 10.29 -7.91 -21.77
C LEU A 154 11.00 -6.88 -20.87
N MET A 155 10.32 -5.81 -20.45
CA MET A 155 10.86 -4.77 -19.59
C MET A 155 11.23 -5.30 -18.20
N SER A 156 10.45 -6.21 -17.60
CA SER A 156 10.78 -6.81 -16.31
C SER A 156 12.00 -7.73 -16.40
N ILE A 157 12.21 -8.37 -17.56
CA ILE A 157 13.40 -9.19 -17.85
C ILE A 157 14.60 -8.29 -18.04
N LEU A 158 14.48 -7.21 -18.83
CA LEU A 158 15.55 -6.24 -19.07
C LEU A 158 16.01 -5.54 -17.79
N LEU A 159 15.08 -5.20 -16.88
CA LEU A 159 15.43 -4.67 -15.57
C LEU A 159 16.24 -5.65 -14.73
N LYS A 160 15.97 -6.96 -14.82
CA LYS A 160 16.78 -7.99 -14.14
C LYS A 160 18.16 -8.11 -14.76
N ILE A 161 18.27 -8.04 -16.08
CA ILE A 161 19.53 -8.07 -16.83
C ILE A 161 20.42 -6.86 -16.45
N LYS A 162 19.84 -5.69 -16.23
CA LYS A 162 20.55 -4.49 -15.79
C LYS A 162 21.43 -4.75 -14.56
N TYR A 163 20.92 -5.45 -13.56
CA TYR A 163 21.71 -5.79 -12.36
C TYR A 163 22.78 -6.85 -12.63
N CYS A 164 22.59 -7.70 -13.64
CA CYS A 164 23.60 -8.66 -14.06
C CYS A 164 24.82 -7.99 -14.71
N LEU A 165 24.68 -6.76 -15.22
CA LEU A 165 25.77 -5.99 -15.79
C LEU A 165 26.64 -5.30 -14.72
N HIS A 166 26.24 -5.32 -13.45
CA HIS A 166 26.97 -4.75 -12.32
C HIS A 166 27.25 -5.80 -11.22
N PRO A 167 27.94 -6.92 -11.55
CA PRO A 167 28.10 -8.04 -10.62
C PRO A 167 28.99 -7.71 -9.42
N LEU A 168 29.81 -6.66 -9.48
CA LEU A 168 30.64 -6.20 -8.38
C LEU A 168 29.87 -5.32 -7.39
N GLU A 169 28.74 -4.73 -7.82
CA GLU A 169 27.91 -3.85 -7.00
C GLU A 169 26.74 -4.60 -6.38
N HIS A 170 26.32 -5.73 -6.96
CA HIS A 170 25.10 -6.42 -6.56
C HIS A 170 25.26 -7.94 -6.53
N ASN A 171 24.76 -8.55 -5.46
CA ASN A 171 24.64 -10.00 -5.40
C ASN A 171 23.39 -10.47 -6.18
N ILE A 172 23.60 -10.93 -7.41
CA ILE A 172 22.54 -11.34 -8.34
C ILE A 172 21.63 -12.43 -7.76
N PHE A 173 22.20 -13.39 -7.01
CA PHE A 173 21.41 -14.47 -6.40
C PHE A 173 20.45 -13.93 -5.35
N ASN A 174 20.89 -12.97 -4.54
CA ASN A 174 20.04 -12.31 -3.55
C ASN A 174 18.95 -11.47 -4.20
N ILE A 175 19.27 -10.77 -5.30
CA ILE A 175 18.29 -10.01 -6.09
C ILE A 175 17.22 -10.95 -6.69
N LEU A 176 17.62 -12.06 -7.28
CA LEU A 176 16.68 -13.04 -7.84
C LEU A 176 15.78 -13.67 -6.75
N LYS A 177 16.35 -13.96 -5.59
CA LYS A 177 15.61 -14.42 -4.41
C LYS A 177 14.58 -13.38 -3.97
N LEU A 178 14.99 -12.11 -3.88
CA LEU A 178 14.10 -11.00 -3.56
C LEU A 178 12.92 -10.89 -4.54
N TYR A 179 13.18 -10.92 -5.85
CA TYR A 179 12.12 -10.85 -6.85
C TYR A 179 11.10 -11.99 -6.75
N ARG A 180 11.54 -13.21 -6.39
CA ARG A 180 10.62 -14.33 -6.14
C ARG A 180 9.77 -14.13 -4.89
N MET A 181 10.31 -13.46 -3.86
CA MET A 181 9.60 -13.21 -2.60
C MET A 181 8.62 -12.04 -2.69
N ILE A 182 8.87 -11.07 -3.58
CA ILE A 182 8.00 -9.90 -3.79
C ILE A 182 6.78 -10.28 -4.67
N GLU A 183 6.75 -11.46 -5.29
CA GLU A 183 5.54 -11.99 -5.91
C GLU A 183 4.41 -12.04 -4.87
N GLY A 184 3.16 -11.96 -5.31
CA GLY A 184 2.01 -11.71 -4.44
C GLY A 184 1.93 -12.57 -3.21
N LEU A 185 1.30 -12.04 -2.22
CA LEU A 185 1.00 -12.75 -0.98
C LEU A 185 -0.24 -13.62 -1.21
N ASP A 186 -0.19 -14.89 -0.79
CA ASP A 186 -1.34 -15.78 -0.79
C ASP A 186 -2.20 -15.50 0.45
N ILE A 187 -2.84 -14.34 0.41
CA ILE A 187 -3.73 -13.84 1.45
C ILE A 187 -5.01 -13.38 0.76
N TYR A 188 -6.14 -13.81 1.28
CA TYR A 188 -7.45 -13.38 0.83
C TYR A 188 -8.13 -12.56 1.91
N ILE A 189 -8.56 -11.35 1.56
CA ILE A 189 -9.34 -10.46 2.43
C ILE A 189 -10.71 -10.29 1.79
N ASP A 190 -11.72 -10.88 2.42
CA ASP A 190 -13.08 -10.84 1.92
C ASP A 190 -13.67 -9.44 2.01
N ASN A 191 -13.65 -8.71 0.88
CA ASN A 191 -14.17 -7.35 0.82
C ASN A 191 -15.68 -7.29 1.11
N THR A 192 -16.43 -8.35 0.83
CA THR A 192 -17.88 -8.36 1.05
C THR A 192 -18.23 -8.35 2.53
N LYS A 193 -17.41 -8.98 3.37
CA LYS A 193 -17.57 -9.00 4.83
C LYS A 193 -17.12 -7.71 5.53
N LEU A 194 -16.57 -6.75 4.79
CA LEU A 194 -16.20 -5.44 5.31
C LEU A 194 -17.37 -4.42 5.27
N GLU A 195 -18.58 -4.86 4.94
CA GLU A 195 -19.77 -4.01 5.03
C GLU A 195 -19.94 -3.44 6.44
N GLY A 196 -20.18 -2.14 6.54
CA GLY A 196 -20.31 -1.46 7.84
C GLY A 196 -19.00 -1.18 8.58
N PHE A 197 -17.85 -1.70 8.10
CA PHE A 197 -16.54 -1.49 8.74
C PHE A 197 -16.21 -0.01 8.95
N LEU A 198 -16.38 0.81 7.91
CA LEU A 198 -16.06 2.23 8.00
C LEU A 198 -17.04 2.99 8.89
N SER A 199 -18.33 2.61 8.90
CA SER A 199 -19.31 3.19 9.80
C SER A 199 -18.96 2.93 11.27
N GLY A 200 -18.46 1.75 11.59
CA GLY A 200 -17.95 1.42 12.92
C GLY A 200 -16.69 2.21 13.31
N LEU A 201 -15.86 2.62 12.33
CA LEU A 201 -14.70 3.48 12.56
C LEU A 201 -15.07 4.96 12.75
N LYS A 202 -16.16 5.44 12.14
CA LYS A 202 -16.60 6.85 12.22
C LYS A 202 -16.82 7.31 13.67
N SER A 203 -17.27 6.41 14.55
CA SER A 203 -17.46 6.68 15.97
C SER A 203 -16.19 6.61 16.81
N LYS A 204 -15.06 6.19 16.21
CA LYS A 204 -13.79 6.00 16.88
C LYS A 204 -12.78 7.07 16.47
N ASP A 205 -11.92 7.43 17.40
CA ASP A 205 -10.87 8.43 17.15
C ASP A 205 -9.61 7.74 16.59
N CYS A 206 -9.69 7.20 15.38
CA CYS A 206 -8.61 6.43 14.76
C CYS A 206 -7.27 7.16 14.65
N GLY A 207 -7.24 8.49 14.80
CA GLY A 207 -6.00 9.28 14.81
C GLY A 207 -5.34 9.41 16.17
N TYR A 208 -6.06 9.10 17.24
CA TYR A 208 -5.62 9.37 18.63
C TYR A 208 -5.66 8.15 19.54
N LEU A 209 -6.51 7.17 19.25
CA LEU A 209 -6.60 5.94 20.06
C LEU A 209 -5.49 4.96 19.69
N ASP A 210 -4.89 4.35 20.73
CA ASP A 210 -4.02 3.20 20.52
C ASP A 210 -4.80 2.02 19.94
N CYS A 211 -4.27 1.41 18.88
CA CYS A 211 -4.89 0.27 18.21
C CYS A 211 -5.00 -0.95 19.13
N SER A 212 -4.10 -1.10 20.11
CA SER A 212 -4.14 -2.18 21.11
C SER A 212 -5.31 -2.05 22.06
N GLU A 213 -5.69 -0.82 22.43
CA GLU A 213 -6.82 -0.55 23.30
C GLU A 213 -8.14 -0.61 22.53
N CYS A 214 -8.17 -0.07 21.30
CA CYS A 214 -9.35 -0.05 20.47
C CYS A 214 -9.82 -1.46 20.05
N GLY A 215 -8.92 -2.33 19.60
CA GLY A 215 -9.16 -3.72 19.21
C GLY A 215 -10.15 -3.93 18.04
N TYR A 216 -10.75 -2.89 17.48
CA TYR A 216 -11.80 -3.01 16.46
C TYR A 216 -11.31 -3.71 15.18
N CYS A 217 -10.17 -3.26 14.64
CA CYS A 217 -9.57 -3.87 13.45
C CYS A 217 -9.16 -5.32 13.68
N ASN A 218 -8.81 -5.70 14.92
CA ASN A 218 -8.45 -7.07 15.28
C ASN A 218 -9.66 -8.02 15.16
N LYS A 219 -10.84 -7.59 15.65
CA LYS A 219 -12.08 -8.37 15.51
C LYS A 219 -12.45 -8.57 14.05
N VAL A 220 -12.45 -7.49 13.28
CA VAL A 220 -12.77 -7.54 11.85
C VAL A 220 -11.78 -8.42 11.08
N ALA A 221 -10.48 -8.31 11.36
CA ALA A 221 -9.47 -9.11 10.71
C ALA A 221 -9.67 -10.62 10.87
N GLN A 222 -10.13 -11.07 12.04
CA GLN A 222 -10.43 -12.49 12.31
C GLN A 222 -11.57 -13.04 11.42
N GLU A 223 -12.48 -12.19 11.01
CA GLU A 223 -13.65 -12.58 10.20
C GLU A 223 -13.37 -12.52 8.70
N VAL A 224 -12.50 -11.62 8.26
CA VAL A 224 -12.34 -11.30 6.84
C VAL A 224 -11.02 -11.75 6.22
N ILE A 225 -9.97 -11.99 7.03
CA ILE A 225 -8.65 -12.38 6.51
C ILE A 225 -8.52 -13.90 6.54
N HIS A 226 -8.22 -14.46 5.36
CA HIS A 226 -7.99 -15.89 5.17
C HIS A 226 -6.59 -16.11 4.62
N TYR A 227 -5.80 -16.97 5.27
CA TYR A 227 -4.46 -17.36 4.86
C TYR A 227 -4.08 -18.72 5.43
N ASP A 228 -3.14 -19.38 4.77
CA ASP A 228 -2.48 -20.56 5.31
C ASP A 228 -1.41 -20.15 6.32
N LYS A 229 -1.49 -20.69 7.53
CA LYS A 229 -0.56 -20.34 8.63
C LYS A 229 0.87 -20.82 8.34
N ASP A 230 1.03 -22.01 7.78
CA ASP A 230 2.35 -22.55 7.47
C ASP A 230 3.02 -21.74 6.35
N TYR A 231 2.23 -21.28 5.37
CA TYR A 231 2.68 -20.35 4.35
C TYR A 231 3.17 -19.04 4.98
N ILE A 232 2.39 -18.41 5.86
CA ILE A 232 2.76 -17.15 6.52
C ILE A 232 4.03 -17.31 7.34
N ASP A 233 4.16 -18.39 8.12
CA ASP A 233 5.34 -18.67 8.94
C ASP A 233 6.59 -18.84 8.07
N LYS A 234 6.47 -19.59 6.98
CA LYS A 234 7.57 -19.81 6.01
C LYS A 234 8.02 -18.51 5.35
N ILE A 235 7.07 -17.73 4.84
CA ILE A 235 7.40 -16.48 4.12
C ILE A 235 7.92 -15.41 5.07
N SER A 236 7.41 -15.32 6.31
CA SER A 236 7.91 -14.40 7.34
C SER A 236 9.36 -14.68 7.69
N LYS A 237 9.73 -15.95 7.87
CA LYS A 237 11.13 -16.35 8.10
C LYS A 237 12.03 -15.93 6.94
N ALA A 238 11.54 -16.09 5.71
CA ALA A 238 12.30 -15.71 4.51
C ALA A 238 12.50 -14.18 4.43
N TYR A 239 11.47 -13.37 4.74
CA TYR A 239 11.59 -11.90 4.81
C TYR A 239 12.53 -11.45 5.92
N LYS A 240 12.47 -12.08 7.12
CA LYS A 240 13.41 -11.81 8.22
C LYS A 240 14.86 -12.07 7.80
N GLY A 241 15.12 -13.20 7.12
CA GLY A 241 16.43 -13.52 6.58
C GLY A 241 16.92 -12.46 5.59
N LEU A 242 16.03 -12.04 4.68
CA LEU A 242 16.32 -11.00 3.69
C LEU A 242 16.68 -9.65 4.34
N ILE A 243 15.90 -9.20 5.33
CA ILE A 243 16.18 -7.98 6.08
C ILE A 243 17.56 -8.06 6.75
N ASN A 244 17.88 -9.18 7.38
CA ASN A 244 19.19 -9.38 7.99
C ASN A 244 20.34 -9.34 6.97
N ASP A 245 20.14 -9.88 5.78
CA ASP A 245 21.16 -9.85 4.70
C ASP A 245 21.35 -8.43 4.15
N ILE A 246 20.27 -7.64 4.04
CA ILE A 246 20.36 -6.22 3.64
C ILE A 246 21.14 -5.42 4.70
N VAL A 247 20.77 -5.55 5.97
CA VAL A 247 21.43 -4.83 7.08
C VAL A 247 22.94 -5.17 7.18
N LYS A 248 23.33 -6.39 6.80
CA LYS A 248 24.72 -6.84 6.76
C LYS A 248 25.46 -6.46 5.47
N GLY A 249 24.84 -5.73 4.56
CA GLY A 249 25.45 -5.31 3.29
C GLY A 249 25.75 -6.48 2.33
N LYS A 250 24.93 -7.53 2.34
CA LYS A 250 25.14 -8.71 1.49
C LYS A 250 24.41 -8.63 0.14
N PHE A 251 23.93 -7.47 -0.26
CA PHE A 251 23.21 -7.22 -1.53
C PHE A 251 24.03 -6.48 -2.53
#